data_cfc37ca79f5efd05e94a22f818c036d6
#
_entry.id   cfc37ca79f5efd05e94a22f818c036d6
#
_cell.length_a   1.000
_cell.length_b   1.000
_cell.length_c   1.000
_cell.angle_alpha   90.00
_cell.angle_beta   90.00
_cell.angle_gamma   90.00
#
_symmetry.space_group_name_H-M   'P 1'
#
loop_
_entity.id
_entity.type
_entity.pdbx_description
1 polymer ?
#
loop_
_entity_poly.entity_id
_entity_poly.type
_entity_poly.pdbx_seq_one_letter_code
_entity_poly.pdbx_strand_id
1 'polypeptide(L)'
;MENGIYAKFNTGKGSILVKLTHDLTPGTVGNFVALAEGNMENKVKPQGQKFYDGLTFHRVIPDFMIQGGCPKGTGTGDPGYKFDDEFHPSLKHDRPGVLAMANSGPASNGSQFYITHVPTSWLDGKHTVFGHVIEGQDVVDAVAQGDNLDSVEIIRVGEEAQNWNAIEAFVGLKGARLKRDAA
;
A
#
# COMPACT_ATOMS: atom_id res chain seq x y z
N MET A 1 -21.14 -2.06 1.68
CA MET A 1 -19.90 -1.39 2.15
C MET A 1 -20.14 0.10 2.30
N GLU A 2 -19.53 0.69 3.29
CA GLU A 2 -19.54 2.14 3.46
C GLU A 2 -18.89 2.84 2.29
N ASN A 3 -19.24 4.11 2.07
CA ASN A 3 -18.54 4.93 1.08
C ASN A 3 -17.04 4.99 1.40
N GLY A 4 -16.21 4.86 0.38
CA GLY A 4 -14.77 4.87 0.54
C GLY A 4 -14.05 4.15 -0.59
N ILE A 5 -12.74 4.03 -0.43
CA ILE A 5 -11.86 3.32 -1.37
C ILE A 5 -11.28 2.11 -0.67
N TYR A 6 -11.37 0.97 -1.33
CA TYR A 6 -10.96 -0.33 -0.79
C TYR A 6 -9.98 -1.01 -1.73
N ALA A 7 -9.09 -1.81 -1.17
CA ALA A 7 -8.23 -2.69 -1.92
C ALA A 7 -8.55 -4.14 -1.55
N LYS A 8 -8.85 -4.95 -2.55
CA LYS A 8 -9.05 -6.38 -2.39
C LYS A 8 -7.82 -7.11 -2.90
N PHE A 9 -7.09 -7.71 -1.99
CA PHE A 9 -5.90 -8.50 -2.30
C PHE A 9 -6.33 -9.95 -2.53
N ASN A 10 -6.19 -10.44 -3.75
CA ASN A 10 -6.50 -11.82 -4.10
C ASN A 10 -5.22 -12.64 -4.03
N THR A 11 -5.14 -13.54 -3.06
CA THR A 11 -3.94 -14.35 -2.80
C THR A 11 -4.22 -15.84 -2.99
N GLY A 12 -3.18 -16.66 -2.99
CA GLY A 12 -3.32 -18.10 -3.02
C GLY A 12 -4.04 -18.69 -1.80
N LYS A 13 -4.18 -17.94 -0.72
CA LYS A 13 -4.88 -18.39 0.50
C LYS A 13 -6.28 -17.80 0.63
N GLY A 14 -6.69 -16.92 -0.27
CA GLY A 14 -7.99 -16.26 -0.25
C GLY A 14 -7.87 -14.76 -0.44
N SER A 15 -8.94 -14.04 -0.15
CA SER A 15 -9.02 -12.59 -0.34
C SER A 15 -8.91 -11.83 0.98
N ILE A 16 -8.26 -10.67 0.91
CA ILE A 16 -8.14 -9.72 2.02
C ILE A 16 -8.73 -8.40 1.55
N LEU A 17 -9.72 -7.88 2.27
CA LEU A 17 -10.34 -6.59 1.96
C LEU A 17 -9.85 -5.53 2.93
N VAL A 18 -9.27 -4.46 2.40
CA VAL A 18 -8.68 -3.36 3.17
C VAL A 18 -9.40 -2.07 2.82
N LYS A 19 -9.79 -1.30 3.84
CA LYS A 19 -10.26 0.08 3.63
C LYS A 19 -9.06 1.01 3.63
N LEU A 20 -8.88 1.77 2.55
CA LEU A 20 -7.78 2.71 2.40
C LEU A 20 -8.14 4.07 3.03
N THR A 21 -7.13 4.76 3.52
CA THR A 21 -7.29 6.05 4.23
C THR A 21 -7.00 7.24 3.32
N HIS A 22 -7.64 7.29 2.16
CA HIS A 22 -7.38 8.31 1.14
C HIS A 22 -7.68 9.73 1.61
N ASP A 23 -8.53 9.89 2.60
CA ASP A 23 -8.83 11.18 3.23
C ASP A 23 -7.72 11.68 4.15
N LEU A 24 -6.96 10.77 4.76
CA LEU A 24 -5.90 11.11 5.73
C LEU A 24 -4.49 11.00 5.14
N THR A 25 -4.28 10.09 4.19
CA THR A 25 -3.00 9.87 3.53
C THR A 25 -3.17 9.83 2.01
N PRO A 26 -3.64 10.93 1.40
CA PRO A 26 -4.01 10.92 -0.01
C PRO A 26 -2.87 10.62 -0.97
N GLY A 27 -1.66 11.10 -0.69
CA GLY A 27 -0.52 10.86 -1.57
C GLY A 27 -0.07 9.41 -1.58
N THR A 28 -0.01 8.79 -0.41
CA THR A 28 0.37 7.37 -0.26
C THR A 28 -0.68 6.46 -0.87
N VAL A 29 -1.96 6.71 -0.58
CA VAL A 29 -3.06 5.96 -1.17
C VAL A 29 -3.09 6.18 -2.69
N GLY A 30 -2.84 7.42 -3.15
CA GLY A 30 -2.78 7.74 -4.57
C GLY A 30 -1.74 6.94 -5.31
N ASN A 31 -0.55 6.80 -4.75
CA ASN A 31 0.50 5.96 -5.31
C ASN A 31 0.06 4.50 -5.41
N PHE A 32 -0.44 3.95 -4.31
CA PHE A 32 -0.86 2.56 -4.26
C PHE A 32 -1.99 2.26 -5.26
N VAL A 33 -3.03 3.09 -5.26
CA VAL A 33 -4.18 2.93 -6.15
C VAL A 33 -3.77 3.04 -7.61
N ALA A 34 -2.97 4.04 -7.96
CA ALA A 34 -2.53 4.24 -9.34
C ALA A 34 -1.64 3.10 -9.84
N LEU A 35 -0.76 2.56 -8.99
CA LEU A 35 0.03 1.37 -9.33
C LEU A 35 -0.89 0.16 -9.52
N ALA A 36 -1.82 -0.07 -8.60
CA ALA A 36 -2.74 -1.21 -8.65
C ALA A 36 -3.63 -1.18 -9.90
N GLU A 37 -4.08 0.00 -10.31
CA GLU A 37 -4.94 0.17 -11.49
C GLU A 37 -4.18 0.23 -12.81
N GLY A 38 -2.84 0.33 -12.76
CA GLY A 38 -2.01 0.41 -13.96
C GLY A 38 -1.88 1.80 -14.56
N ASN A 39 -2.20 2.84 -13.79
CA ASN A 39 -2.21 4.24 -14.25
C ASN A 39 -0.96 5.02 -13.86
N MET A 40 -0.11 4.47 -13.00
CA MET A 40 1.12 5.14 -12.56
C MET A 40 2.26 4.86 -13.52
N GLU A 41 2.87 5.92 -14.05
CA GLU A 41 4.12 5.78 -14.78
C GLU A 41 5.22 5.25 -13.85
N ASN A 42 5.91 4.19 -14.28
CA ASN A 42 6.97 3.55 -13.51
C ASN A 42 7.97 2.88 -14.46
N LYS A 43 9.10 2.45 -13.90
CA LYS A 43 10.18 1.85 -14.69
C LYS A 43 10.10 0.34 -14.83
N VAL A 44 9.07 -0.29 -14.27
CA VAL A 44 8.95 -1.75 -14.23
C VAL A 44 7.95 -2.27 -15.26
N LYS A 45 6.76 -1.69 -15.29
CA LYS A 45 5.67 -2.12 -16.17
C LYS A 45 5.21 -0.99 -17.06
N PRO A 46 4.82 -1.28 -18.32
CA PRO A 46 4.29 -0.27 -19.21
C PRO A 46 2.95 0.27 -18.74
N GLN A 47 2.61 1.46 -19.17
CA GLN A 47 1.34 2.11 -18.89
C GLN A 47 0.19 1.18 -19.25
N GLY A 48 -0.79 1.07 -18.35
CA GLY A 48 -1.95 0.21 -18.51
C GLY A 48 -1.80 -1.18 -17.88
N GLN A 49 -0.59 -1.58 -17.49
CA GLN A 49 -0.39 -2.85 -16.76
C GLN A 49 -0.46 -2.62 -15.25
N LYS A 50 -1.27 -3.46 -14.59
CA LYS A 50 -1.42 -3.43 -13.13
C LYS A 50 -0.15 -3.90 -12.46
N PHE A 51 0.42 -3.05 -11.61
CA PHE A 51 1.76 -3.25 -11.05
C PHE A 51 1.86 -4.47 -10.15
N TYR A 52 0.85 -4.69 -9.30
CA TYR A 52 0.91 -5.73 -8.26
C TYR A 52 0.51 -7.12 -8.73
N ASP A 53 -0.13 -7.24 -9.90
CA ASP A 53 -0.60 -8.54 -10.38
C ASP A 53 0.56 -9.51 -10.59
N GLY A 54 0.45 -10.69 -9.99
CA GLY A 54 1.44 -11.76 -10.15
C GLY A 54 2.69 -11.64 -9.29
N LEU A 55 2.76 -10.65 -8.39
CA LEU A 55 3.86 -10.55 -7.44
C LEU A 55 3.71 -11.57 -6.30
N THR A 56 4.68 -11.62 -5.40
CA THR A 56 4.66 -12.55 -4.26
C THR A 56 4.78 -11.80 -2.95
N PHE A 57 4.37 -12.46 -1.86
CA PHE A 57 4.70 -12.04 -0.51
C PHE A 57 6.10 -12.56 -0.20
N HIS A 58 7.11 -11.80 -0.55
CA HIS A 58 8.51 -12.23 -0.50
C HIS A 58 9.10 -12.30 0.91
N ARG A 59 8.42 -11.69 1.90
CA ARG A 59 8.87 -11.71 3.29
C ARG A 59 7.66 -11.86 4.21
N VAL A 60 7.61 -12.96 4.95
CA VAL A 60 6.54 -13.22 5.92
C VAL A 60 7.19 -13.61 7.24
N ILE A 61 6.89 -12.88 8.30
CA ILE A 61 7.39 -13.17 9.64
C ILE A 61 6.18 -13.50 10.52
N PRO A 62 6.04 -14.73 10.99
CA PRO A 62 4.91 -15.12 11.86
C PRO A 62 4.78 -14.21 13.07
N ASP A 63 3.55 -13.93 13.47
CA ASP A 63 3.22 -13.05 14.58
C ASP A 63 3.77 -11.62 14.42
N PHE A 64 4.01 -11.20 13.18
CA PHE A 64 4.45 -9.85 12.86
C PHE A 64 3.73 -9.30 11.62
N MET A 65 4.11 -9.72 10.41
CA MET A 65 3.55 -9.14 9.21
C MET A 65 3.78 -10.01 7.97
N ILE A 66 3.00 -9.71 6.90
CA ILE A 66 3.26 -10.19 5.55
C ILE A 66 3.64 -8.99 4.68
N GLN A 67 4.71 -9.12 3.90
CA GLN A 67 5.23 -8.03 3.07
C GLN A 67 5.28 -8.45 1.60
N GLY A 68 4.82 -7.56 0.73
CA GLY A 68 4.82 -7.78 -0.71
C GLY A 68 5.01 -6.49 -1.48
N GLY A 69 4.74 -6.53 -2.79
CA GLY A 69 4.82 -5.36 -3.66
C GLY A 69 6.19 -5.08 -4.24
N CYS A 70 7.17 -5.97 -4.04
CA CYS A 70 8.47 -5.87 -4.67
C CYS A 70 8.42 -6.45 -6.09
N PRO A 71 8.69 -5.67 -7.14
CA PRO A 71 8.63 -6.19 -8.52
C PRO A 71 9.64 -7.28 -8.82
N LYS A 72 10.72 -7.35 -8.06
CA LYS A 72 11.75 -8.40 -8.19
C LYS A 72 11.50 -9.61 -7.30
N GLY A 73 10.57 -9.53 -6.36
CA GLY A 73 10.32 -10.60 -5.40
C GLY A 73 11.44 -10.83 -4.39
N THR A 74 12.35 -9.89 -4.23
CA THR A 74 13.55 -10.03 -3.38
C THR A 74 13.61 -9.03 -2.24
N GLY A 75 12.76 -8.00 -2.25
CA GLY A 75 12.81 -6.89 -1.30
C GLY A 75 13.68 -5.72 -1.76
N THR A 76 14.41 -5.88 -2.87
CA THR A 76 15.34 -4.85 -3.38
C THR A 76 14.77 -4.04 -4.55
N GLY A 77 13.59 -4.42 -5.08
CA GLY A 77 12.97 -3.73 -6.21
C GLY A 77 12.08 -2.59 -5.77
N ASP A 78 11.90 -1.63 -6.67
CA ASP A 78 11.03 -0.47 -6.50
C ASP A 78 10.42 -0.06 -7.84
N PRO A 79 9.46 0.89 -7.86
CA PRO A 79 8.84 1.32 -9.12
C PRO A 79 9.72 2.27 -9.96
N GLY A 80 10.92 2.61 -9.50
CA GLY A 80 11.81 3.54 -10.17
C GLY A 80 11.76 4.95 -9.61
N TYR A 81 11.08 5.16 -8.49
CA TYR A 81 11.00 6.43 -7.76
C TYR A 81 10.79 6.17 -6.28
N LYS A 82 11.00 7.20 -5.48
CA LYS A 82 10.73 7.21 -4.04
C LYS A 82 9.93 8.45 -3.68
N PHE A 83 9.19 8.40 -2.56
CA PHE A 83 8.42 9.55 -2.09
C PHE A 83 8.40 9.64 -0.58
N ASP A 84 8.01 10.81 -0.09
CA ASP A 84 8.02 11.17 1.33
C ASP A 84 7.02 10.36 2.15
N ASP A 85 7.33 10.25 3.44
CA ASP A 85 6.38 9.73 4.43
C ASP A 85 5.20 10.69 4.60
N GLU A 86 4.07 10.12 4.98
CA GLU A 86 2.82 10.86 5.15
C GLU A 86 2.15 10.40 6.44
N PHE A 87 2.78 10.71 7.57
CA PHE A 87 2.26 10.28 8.88
C PHE A 87 1.04 11.11 9.28
N HIS A 88 0.06 10.44 9.88
CA HIS A 88 -1.12 11.07 10.44
C HIS A 88 -1.29 10.63 11.89
N PRO A 89 -1.53 11.54 12.83
CA PRO A 89 -1.56 11.20 14.26
C PRO A 89 -2.66 10.23 14.68
N SER A 90 -3.72 10.10 13.89
CA SER A 90 -4.78 9.12 14.16
C SER A 90 -4.51 7.75 13.55
N LEU A 91 -3.45 7.59 12.74
CA LEU A 91 -3.12 6.33 12.08
C LEU A 91 -1.91 5.69 12.73
N LYS A 92 -2.14 4.61 13.46
CA LYS A 92 -1.11 3.91 14.23
C LYS A 92 -1.18 2.41 14.01
N HIS A 93 -0.08 1.73 14.34
CA HIS A 93 0.00 0.27 14.31
C HIS A 93 -0.62 -0.31 15.60
N ASP A 94 -1.90 -0.05 15.82
CA ASP A 94 -2.59 -0.32 17.09
C ASP A 94 -3.48 -1.57 17.09
N ARG A 95 -3.44 -2.34 15.99
CA ARG A 95 -4.33 -3.50 15.81
C ARG A 95 -3.74 -4.48 14.80
N PRO A 96 -4.26 -5.74 14.74
CA PRO A 96 -4.01 -6.61 13.59
C PRO A 96 -4.58 -5.99 12.32
N GLY A 97 -3.94 -6.27 11.17
CA GLY A 97 -4.47 -5.85 9.88
C GLY A 97 -4.21 -4.38 9.53
N VAL A 98 -3.09 -3.82 9.96
CA VAL A 98 -2.65 -2.49 9.53
C VAL A 98 -1.89 -2.64 8.22
N LEU A 99 -2.32 -1.91 7.19
CA LEU A 99 -1.60 -1.79 5.91
C LEU A 99 -0.72 -0.55 5.97
N ALA A 100 0.58 -0.74 5.74
CA ALA A 100 1.55 0.34 5.80
C ALA A 100 2.64 0.17 4.75
N MET A 101 3.41 1.24 4.51
CA MET A 101 4.50 1.23 3.53
C MET A 101 5.77 0.65 4.14
N ALA A 102 6.34 -0.36 3.49
CA ALA A 102 7.71 -0.78 3.76
C ALA A 102 8.67 0.29 3.22
N ASN A 103 9.78 0.51 3.90
CA ASN A 103 10.79 1.48 3.47
C ASN A 103 12.19 1.09 3.98
N SER A 104 13.21 1.79 3.49
CA SER A 104 14.60 1.62 3.89
C SER A 104 15.13 2.84 4.66
N GLY A 105 14.23 3.59 5.28
CA GLY A 105 14.51 4.82 6.03
C GLY A 105 13.55 5.93 5.63
N PRO A 106 13.76 7.15 6.15
CA PRO A 106 12.87 8.28 5.83
C PRO A 106 12.79 8.56 4.33
N ALA A 107 11.60 8.91 3.85
CA ALA A 107 11.34 9.34 2.48
C ALA A 107 11.81 8.33 1.41
N SER A 108 11.66 7.03 1.70
CA SER A 108 12.08 5.97 0.76
C SER A 108 10.93 5.05 0.35
N ASN A 109 9.69 5.55 0.41
CA ASN A 109 8.51 4.78 0.00
C ASN A 109 8.48 4.57 -1.51
N GLY A 110 8.05 3.41 -1.94
CA GLY A 110 7.91 3.06 -3.35
C GLY A 110 6.67 2.22 -3.59
N SER A 111 6.83 0.91 -3.80
CA SER A 111 5.71 0.00 -4.06
C SER A 111 5.51 -1.05 -2.97
N GLN A 112 6.50 -1.31 -2.15
CA GLN A 112 6.41 -2.38 -1.15
C GLN A 112 5.54 -1.96 0.04
N PHE A 113 4.75 -2.90 0.52
CA PHE A 113 3.82 -2.70 1.64
C PHE A 113 3.87 -3.92 2.56
N TYR A 114 3.31 -3.77 3.76
CA TYR A 114 3.07 -4.91 4.64
C TYR A 114 1.69 -4.79 5.29
N ILE A 115 1.17 -5.95 5.72
CA ILE A 115 -0.08 -6.06 6.49
C ILE A 115 0.25 -6.82 7.76
N THR A 116 -0.12 -6.27 8.92
CA THR A 116 0.30 -6.81 10.21
C THR A 116 -0.59 -7.96 10.70
N HIS A 117 0.04 -8.88 11.47
CA HIS A 117 -0.67 -9.94 12.20
C HIS A 117 -1.17 -9.44 13.56
N VAL A 118 -0.42 -8.53 14.17
CA VAL A 118 -0.59 -8.06 15.55
C VAL A 118 -0.34 -6.56 15.62
N PRO A 119 -0.67 -5.87 16.73
CA PRO A 119 -0.22 -4.49 16.93
C PRO A 119 1.32 -4.43 16.92
N THR A 120 1.87 -3.42 16.23
CA THR A 120 3.32 -3.24 16.08
C THR A 120 3.68 -1.78 16.35
N SER A 121 3.40 -1.32 17.58
CA SER A 121 3.50 0.10 17.96
C SER A 121 4.89 0.72 17.78
N TRP A 122 5.95 -0.09 17.79
CA TRP A 122 7.32 0.39 17.54
C TRP A 122 7.54 0.90 16.11
N LEU A 123 6.60 0.65 15.20
CA LEU A 123 6.67 1.14 13.82
C LEU A 123 5.98 2.50 13.61
N ASP A 124 5.28 3.00 14.63
CA ASP A 124 4.61 4.30 14.57
C ASP A 124 5.63 5.41 14.34
N GLY A 125 5.32 6.32 13.41
CA GLY A 125 6.20 7.42 13.04
C GLY A 125 7.39 7.03 12.17
N LYS A 126 7.49 5.77 11.75
CA LYS A 126 8.55 5.26 10.87
C LYS A 126 8.01 4.74 9.55
N HIS A 127 6.80 4.22 9.53
CA HIS A 127 6.14 3.68 8.35
C HIS A 127 4.75 4.29 8.22
N THR A 128 4.41 4.75 7.03
CA THR A 128 3.12 5.38 6.76
C THR A 128 2.01 4.33 6.75
N VAL A 129 1.08 4.43 7.69
CA VAL A 129 -0.15 3.63 7.70
C VAL A 129 -1.12 4.24 6.69
N PHE A 130 -1.70 3.40 5.82
CA PHE A 130 -2.64 3.90 4.81
C PHE A 130 -3.87 3.00 4.60
N GLY A 131 -4.10 2.01 5.45
CA GLY A 131 -5.29 1.19 5.38
C GLY A 131 -5.44 0.23 6.55
N HIS A 132 -6.64 -0.34 6.67
CA HIS A 132 -6.97 -1.33 7.71
C HIS A 132 -7.77 -2.47 7.10
N VAL A 133 -7.43 -3.70 7.47
CA VAL A 133 -8.20 -4.89 7.07
C VAL A 133 -9.59 -4.83 7.68
N ILE A 134 -10.61 -5.00 6.84
CA ILE A 134 -12.01 -5.10 7.30
C ILE A 134 -12.57 -6.51 7.14
N GLU A 135 -12.01 -7.31 6.22
CA GLU A 135 -12.35 -8.73 6.04
C GLU A 135 -11.10 -9.48 5.63
N GLY A 136 -10.94 -10.72 6.12
CA GLY A 136 -9.86 -11.58 5.70
C GLY A 136 -8.60 -11.55 6.57
N GLN A 137 -8.71 -11.16 7.84
CA GLN A 137 -7.56 -11.24 8.74
C GLN A 137 -7.04 -12.68 8.87
N ASP A 138 -7.94 -13.68 8.83
CA ASP A 138 -7.56 -15.08 8.79
C ASP A 138 -6.70 -15.43 7.58
N VAL A 139 -6.96 -14.79 6.43
CA VAL A 139 -6.13 -14.96 5.22
C VAL A 139 -4.75 -14.32 5.43
N VAL A 140 -4.69 -13.12 6.02
CA VAL A 140 -3.41 -12.47 6.37
C VAL A 140 -2.57 -13.43 7.23
N ASP A 141 -3.20 -14.04 8.22
CA ASP A 141 -2.52 -14.97 9.13
C ASP A 141 -2.10 -16.28 8.45
N ALA A 142 -2.77 -16.67 7.35
CA ALA A 142 -2.50 -17.90 6.61
C ALA A 142 -1.46 -17.74 5.50
N VAL A 143 -1.23 -16.52 4.99
CA VAL A 143 -0.25 -16.28 3.92
C VAL A 143 1.14 -16.68 4.39
N ALA A 144 1.82 -17.50 3.57
CA ALA A 144 3.18 -17.95 3.82
C ALA A 144 4.17 -17.26 2.86
N GLN A 145 5.43 -17.23 3.24
CA GLN A 145 6.48 -16.64 2.40
C GLN A 145 6.54 -17.33 1.04
N GLY A 146 6.51 -16.53 -0.01
CA GLY A 146 6.49 -17.00 -1.38
C GLY A 146 5.10 -17.18 -1.97
N ASP A 147 4.04 -17.04 -1.19
CA ASP A 147 2.67 -17.12 -1.70
C ASP A 147 2.41 -16.02 -2.72
N ASN A 148 1.57 -16.33 -3.71
CA ASN A 148 1.25 -15.39 -4.79
C ASN A 148 0.26 -14.32 -4.34
N LEU A 149 0.49 -13.11 -4.82
CA LEU A 149 -0.50 -12.05 -4.89
C LEU A 149 -1.00 -12.03 -6.34
N ASP A 150 -2.15 -12.64 -6.58
CA ASP A 150 -2.67 -12.79 -7.94
C ASP A 150 -3.11 -11.45 -8.52
N SER A 151 -3.79 -10.64 -7.72
CA SER A 151 -4.25 -9.31 -8.13
C SER A 151 -4.57 -8.43 -6.93
N VAL A 152 -4.60 -7.12 -7.18
CA VAL A 152 -5.15 -6.12 -6.26
C VAL A 152 -6.25 -5.40 -7.00
N GLU A 153 -7.49 -5.55 -6.54
CA GLU A 153 -8.65 -4.85 -7.10
C GLU A 153 -8.96 -3.61 -6.27
N ILE A 154 -9.09 -2.46 -6.93
CA ILE A 154 -9.51 -1.23 -6.28
C ILE A 154 -11.02 -1.10 -6.41
N ILE A 155 -11.70 -0.94 -5.27
CA ILE A 155 -13.16 -0.83 -5.20
C ILE A 155 -13.49 0.57 -4.67
N ARG A 156 -14.25 1.33 -5.44
CA ARG A 156 -14.66 2.69 -5.09
C ARG A 156 -16.16 2.71 -4.84
N VAL A 157 -16.57 3.05 -3.62
CA VAL A 157 -17.97 3.10 -3.21
C VAL A 157 -18.36 4.53 -2.92
N GLY A 158 -19.38 5.02 -3.60
CA GLY A 158 -19.88 6.40 -3.48
C GLY A 158 -19.26 7.36 -4.49
N GLU A 159 -19.93 8.49 -4.69
CA GLU A 159 -19.56 9.45 -5.72
C GLU A 159 -18.18 10.08 -5.49
N GLU A 160 -17.88 10.46 -4.25
CA GLU A 160 -16.57 11.04 -3.91
C GLU A 160 -15.43 10.07 -4.24
N ALA A 161 -15.58 8.80 -3.86
CA ALA A 161 -14.58 7.78 -4.13
C ALA A 161 -14.43 7.50 -5.63
N GLN A 162 -15.52 7.50 -6.37
CA GLN A 162 -15.50 7.28 -7.83
C GLN A 162 -14.82 8.42 -8.57
N ASN A 163 -14.95 9.65 -8.09
CA ASN A 163 -14.37 10.85 -8.71
C ASN A 163 -12.97 11.17 -8.21
N TRP A 164 -12.50 10.48 -7.17
CA TRP A 164 -11.19 10.74 -6.58
C TRP A 164 -10.06 10.35 -7.56
N ASN A 165 -9.11 11.27 -7.75
CA ASN A 165 -8.02 11.11 -8.68
C ASN A 165 -6.72 10.74 -7.94
N ALA A 166 -6.30 9.49 -8.11
CA ALA A 166 -5.12 8.93 -7.43
C ALA A 166 -3.82 9.64 -7.85
N ILE A 167 -3.67 9.91 -9.14
CA ILE A 167 -2.45 10.56 -9.66
C ILE A 167 -2.32 11.99 -9.12
N GLU A 168 -3.40 12.76 -9.12
CA GLU A 168 -3.40 14.13 -8.58
C GLU A 168 -3.04 14.13 -7.10
N ALA A 169 -3.58 13.19 -6.33
CA ALA A 169 -3.28 13.06 -4.90
C ALA A 169 -1.79 12.76 -4.69
N PHE A 170 -1.22 11.85 -5.45
CA PHE A 170 0.21 11.51 -5.37
C PHE A 170 1.11 12.68 -5.79
N VAL A 171 0.77 13.36 -6.88
CA VAL A 171 1.53 14.51 -7.38
C VAL A 171 1.53 15.64 -6.35
N GLY A 172 0.43 15.81 -5.62
CA GLY A 172 0.33 16.78 -4.52
C GLY A 172 1.39 16.55 -3.44
N LEU A 173 1.59 15.30 -3.03
CA LEU A 173 2.63 14.96 -2.04
C LEU A 173 4.04 15.18 -2.61
N LYS A 174 4.29 14.68 -3.82
CA LYS A 174 5.57 14.83 -4.51
C LYS A 174 5.91 16.30 -4.77
N GLY A 175 4.91 17.08 -5.18
CA GLY A 175 5.06 18.52 -5.42
C GLY A 175 5.43 19.29 -4.15
N ALA A 176 4.83 18.94 -3.01
CA ALA A 176 5.17 19.55 -1.73
C ALA A 176 6.62 19.26 -1.34
N ARG A 177 7.10 18.04 -1.58
CA ARG A 177 8.50 17.68 -1.36
C ARG A 177 9.45 18.53 -2.21
N LEU A 178 9.16 18.64 -3.51
CA LEU A 178 9.99 19.43 -4.42
C LEU A 178 10.08 20.90 -4.00
N LYS A 179 8.99 21.47 -3.51
CA LYS A 179 8.97 22.85 -3.00
C LYS A 179 9.86 23.00 -1.76
N ARG A 180 9.85 22.01 -0.85
CA ARG A 180 10.70 22.04 0.34
C ARG A 180 12.18 21.91 -0.05
N ASP A 181 12.49 21.01 -0.98
CA ASP A 181 13.86 20.80 -1.43
C ASP A 181 14.42 22.00 -2.18
N ALA A 182 13.55 22.79 -2.82
CA ALA A 182 13.94 24.01 -3.55
C ALA A 182 14.11 25.22 -2.63
N ALA A 183 13.59 25.17 -1.43
CA ALA A 183 13.70 26.26 -0.47
C ALA A 183 14.99 26.20 0.35
#